data_d9d73a88ba0942cd11de9b2969f077c0
#
_entry.id   d9d73a88ba0942cd11de9b2969f077c0
#
_cell.length_a   1.000
_cell.length_b   1.000
_cell.length_c   1.000
_cell.angle_alpha   90.00
_cell.angle_beta   90.00
_cell.angle_gamma   90.00
#
_symmetry.space_group_name_H-M   'P 1'
#
loop_
_entity.id
_entity.type
_entity.pdbx_description
1 polymer ?
#
loop_
_entity_poly.entity_id
_entity_poly.type
_entity_poly.pdbx_seq_one_letter_code
_entity_poly.pdbx_strand_id
1 'polypeptide(L)'
;ATLDQLTHVHSHAQGLAQCRNRVRALGLTPVMHPDTAGAAKDVAAAGDSKIGAIASRLAAEIYGLDILFESAEDAEHNTTRFLLMSATPSVPAGGGDMITTLVFQLRSVPAALYKALGGFATNGVNLTKLESYIRTGVAEQAQFYMDVQAHIDDPAMQNAMEELRFYCSKDEVHVLGSYPASPSRS
;
A
#
# COMPACT_ATOMS: atom_id res chain seq x y z
N ALA A 1 10.48 26.78 -18.49
CA ALA A 1 11.03 27.04 -17.14
C ALA A 1 12.33 26.26 -16.94
N THR A 2 13.19 26.72 -16.04
CA THR A 2 14.40 26.02 -15.62
C THR A 2 14.32 25.73 -14.10
N LEU A 3 15.06 24.73 -13.62
CA LEU A 3 15.02 24.33 -12.23
C LEU A 3 15.40 25.50 -11.29
N ASP A 4 16.36 26.33 -11.68
CA ASP A 4 16.84 27.47 -10.88
C ASP A 4 15.83 28.64 -10.78
N GLN A 5 14.81 28.67 -11.64
CA GLN A 5 13.75 29.68 -11.58
C GLN A 5 12.64 29.30 -10.58
N LEU A 6 12.55 28.02 -10.21
CA LEU A 6 11.50 27.55 -9.30
C LEU A 6 11.72 28.11 -7.89
N THR A 7 10.63 28.51 -7.26
CA THR A 7 10.56 28.94 -5.86
C THR A 7 9.61 28.07 -5.04
N HIS A 8 8.59 27.52 -5.69
CA HIS A 8 7.56 26.71 -5.04
C HIS A 8 7.37 25.38 -5.78
N VAL A 9 7.00 24.36 -5.02
CA VAL A 9 6.65 23.05 -5.58
C VAL A 9 5.38 22.51 -4.95
N HIS A 10 4.43 22.15 -5.80
CA HIS A 10 3.10 21.68 -5.41
C HIS A 10 3.02 20.17 -5.53
N SER A 11 2.43 19.49 -4.54
CA SER A 11 2.08 18.07 -4.63
C SER A 11 1.20 17.65 -3.45
N HIS A 12 0.72 16.39 -3.49
CA HIS A 12 0.10 15.76 -2.34
C HIS A 12 1.10 15.69 -1.16
N ALA A 13 0.60 15.78 0.07
CA ALA A 13 1.43 15.74 1.28
C ALA A 13 2.42 14.55 1.31
N GLN A 14 1.98 13.38 0.87
CA GLN A 14 2.83 12.18 0.80
C GLN A 14 3.93 12.32 -0.27
N GLY A 15 3.62 12.86 -1.45
CA GLY A 15 4.62 13.12 -2.49
C GLY A 15 5.69 14.11 -2.03
N LEU A 16 5.29 15.20 -1.35
CA LEU A 16 6.21 16.16 -0.74
C LEU A 16 7.08 15.51 0.34
N ALA A 17 6.51 14.62 1.16
CA ALA A 17 7.25 13.91 2.20
C ALA A 17 8.30 12.95 1.62
N GLN A 18 7.97 12.28 0.51
CA GLN A 18 8.87 11.36 -0.19
C GLN A 18 10.03 12.05 -0.92
N CYS A 19 9.90 13.35 -1.23
CA CYS A 19 10.91 14.17 -1.91
C CYS A 19 11.49 15.26 -1.00
N ARG A 20 11.36 15.12 0.31
CA ARG A 20 11.66 16.17 1.30
C ARG A 20 13.10 16.68 1.23
N ASN A 21 14.06 15.77 1.13
CA ASN A 21 15.48 16.14 1.09
C ASN A 21 15.81 16.88 -0.22
N ARG A 22 15.24 16.42 -1.32
CA ARG A 22 15.41 17.06 -2.64
C ARG A 22 14.80 18.46 -2.65
N VAL A 23 13.57 18.63 -2.19
CA VAL A 23 12.88 19.91 -2.07
C VAL A 23 13.69 20.90 -1.23
N ARG A 24 14.25 20.45 -0.13
CA ARG A 24 15.13 21.28 0.75
C ARG A 24 16.45 21.64 0.06
N ALA A 25 17.10 20.69 -0.60
CA ALA A 25 18.37 20.90 -1.28
C ALA A 25 18.25 21.94 -2.41
N LEU A 26 17.10 21.97 -3.08
CA LEU A 26 16.79 22.96 -4.13
C LEU A 26 16.24 24.28 -3.58
N GLY A 27 16.11 24.44 -2.28
CA GLY A 27 15.59 25.65 -1.65
C GLY A 27 14.13 25.97 -1.98
N LEU A 28 13.35 24.96 -2.40
CA LEU A 28 11.96 25.13 -2.80
C LEU A 28 11.01 25.17 -1.61
N THR A 29 9.97 26.00 -1.70
CA THR A 29 8.87 26.03 -0.72
C THR A 29 7.81 25.00 -1.11
N PRO A 30 7.55 23.96 -0.26
CA PRO A 30 6.53 22.97 -0.55
C PRO A 30 5.13 23.55 -0.31
N VAL A 31 4.21 23.31 -1.23
CA VAL A 31 2.79 23.70 -1.16
C VAL A 31 1.94 22.45 -1.28
N MET A 32 1.11 22.18 -0.27
CA MET A 32 0.23 21.01 -0.27
C MET A 32 -0.93 21.18 -1.26
N HIS A 33 -1.21 20.10 -2.01
CA HIS A 33 -2.32 19.96 -2.92
C HIS A 33 -3.10 18.67 -2.59
N PRO A 34 -4.42 18.59 -2.86
CA PRO A 34 -5.22 17.37 -2.61
C PRO A 34 -4.71 16.12 -3.32
N ASP A 35 -4.11 16.26 -4.51
CA ASP A 35 -3.53 15.16 -5.26
C ASP A 35 -2.37 15.62 -6.16
N THR A 36 -1.53 14.67 -6.62
CA THR A 36 -0.33 14.96 -7.40
C THR A 36 -0.64 15.36 -8.85
N ALA A 37 -1.63 14.74 -9.48
CA ALA A 37 -2.00 15.01 -10.86
C ALA A 37 -2.73 16.36 -10.97
N GLY A 38 -3.60 16.68 -9.99
CA GLY A 38 -4.24 17.98 -9.86
C GLY A 38 -3.23 19.10 -9.67
N ALA A 39 -2.19 18.88 -8.87
CA ALA A 39 -1.09 19.84 -8.72
C ALA A 39 -0.42 20.16 -10.08
N ALA A 40 -0.13 19.13 -10.88
CA ALA A 40 0.43 19.32 -12.23
C ALA A 40 -0.53 20.09 -13.14
N LYS A 41 -1.82 19.78 -13.11
CA LYS A 41 -2.86 20.48 -13.86
C LYS A 41 -2.91 21.98 -13.52
N ASP A 42 -2.90 22.29 -12.22
CA ASP A 42 -3.01 23.68 -11.76
C ASP A 42 -1.75 24.48 -12.07
N VAL A 43 -0.55 23.87 -11.98
CA VAL A 43 0.70 24.46 -12.40
C VAL A 43 0.69 24.77 -13.90
N ALA A 44 0.21 23.85 -14.74
CA ALA A 44 0.06 24.07 -16.17
C ALA A 44 -0.91 25.24 -16.47
N ALA A 45 -2.04 25.30 -15.77
CA ALA A 45 -3.03 26.36 -15.94
C ALA A 45 -2.53 27.73 -15.46
N ALA A 46 -1.69 27.76 -14.41
CA ALA A 46 -1.11 29.00 -13.89
C ALA A 46 -0.09 29.64 -14.83
N GLY A 47 0.64 28.85 -15.62
CA GLY A 47 1.64 29.32 -16.55
C GLY A 47 2.81 30.11 -15.91
N ASP A 48 2.98 29.98 -14.57
CA ASP A 48 4.03 30.66 -13.81
C ASP A 48 5.30 29.79 -13.78
N SER A 49 6.38 30.29 -14.37
CA SER A 49 7.69 29.63 -14.42
C SER A 49 8.36 29.43 -13.06
N LYS A 50 7.84 30.04 -11.99
CA LYS A 50 8.36 29.93 -10.62
C LYS A 50 7.74 28.77 -9.84
N ILE A 51 6.69 28.15 -10.37
CA ILE A 51 5.93 27.10 -9.71
C ILE A 51 6.13 25.78 -10.46
N GLY A 52 6.55 24.74 -9.74
CA GLY A 52 6.64 23.39 -10.25
C GLY A 52 5.67 22.44 -9.56
N ALA A 53 5.54 21.22 -10.07
CA ALA A 53 4.81 20.13 -9.43
C ALA A 53 5.68 18.89 -9.28
N ILE A 54 5.52 18.15 -8.18
CA ILE A 54 5.99 16.77 -8.07
C ILE A 54 4.81 15.88 -8.45
N ALA A 55 4.93 15.21 -9.59
CA ALA A 55 3.88 14.37 -10.16
C ALA A 55 4.49 13.25 -11.02
N SER A 56 3.65 12.38 -11.56
CA SER A 56 4.08 11.33 -12.48
C SER A 56 4.49 11.91 -13.85
N ARG A 57 5.36 11.18 -14.58
CA ARG A 57 5.68 11.48 -15.98
C ARG A 57 4.41 11.60 -16.83
N LEU A 58 3.44 10.71 -16.65
CA LEU A 58 2.16 10.74 -17.35
C LEU A 58 1.40 12.06 -17.13
N ALA A 59 1.42 12.61 -15.92
CA ALA A 59 0.79 13.90 -15.65
C ALA A 59 1.48 15.05 -16.43
N ALA A 60 2.82 15.03 -16.53
CA ALA A 60 3.54 16.00 -17.35
C ALA A 60 3.16 15.90 -18.84
N GLU A 61 3.06 14.69 -19.37
CA GLU A 61 2.63 14.45 -20.77
C GLU A 61 1.20 14.94 -21.03
N ILE A 62 0.26 14.62 -20.12
CA ILE A 62 -1.16 15.01 -20.27
C ILE A 62 -1.34 16.53 -20.22
N TYR A 63 -0.62 17.22 -19.34
CA TYR A 63 -0.80 18.65 -19.12
C TYR A 63 0.24 19.53 -19.87
N GLY A 64 1.10 18.92 -20.69
CA GLY A 64 2.09 19.65 -21.51
C GLY A 64 3.16 20.36 -20.70
N LEU A 65 3.61 19.76 -19.60
CA LEU A 65 4.66 20.28 -18.74
C LEU A 65 6.03 19.68 -19.08
N ASP A 66 7.08 20.50 -19.02
CA ASP A 66 8.45 20.02 -19.11
C ASP A 66 8.89 19.31 -17.84
N ILE A 67 9.55 18.17 -17.99
CA ILE A 67 10.16 17.44 -16.85
C ILE A 67 11.53 18.05 -16.60
N LEU A 68 11.67 18.80 -15.51
CA LEU A 68 12.91 19.47 -15.13
C LEU A 68 13.85 18.56 -14.31
N PHE A 69 13.29 17.54 -13.63
CA PHE A 69 14.01 16.61 -12.79
C PHE A 69 13.30 15.26 -12.73
N GLU A 70 14.03 14.17 -12.93
CA GLU A 70 13.51 12.81 -12.83
C GLU A 70 13.95 12.16 -11.52
N SER A 71 13.19 11.16 -11.05
CA SER A 71 13.47 10.41 -9.81
C SER A 71 13.71 11.33 -8.62
N ALA A 72 12.69 12.16 -8.33
CA ALA A 72 12.76 13.19 -7.29
C ALA A 72 12.66 12.61 -5.87
N GLU A 73 12.26 11.35 -5.74
CA GLU A 73 12.10 10.64 -4.46
C GLU A 73 13.43 10.48 -3.72
N ASP A 74 13.40 10.63 -2.40
CA ASP A 74 14.57 10.51 -1.53
C ASP A 74 15.03 9.05 -1.34
N ALA A 75 14.14 8.08 -1.56
CA ALA A 75 14.40 6.64 -1.41
C ALA A 75 14.18 5.92 -2.73
N GLU A 76 15.17 5.11 -3.15
CA GLU A 76 15.12 4.32 -4.39
C GLU A 76 14.02 3.25 -4.40
N HIS A 77 13.43 2.92 -3.24
CA HIS A 77 12.46 1.83 -3.07
C HIS A 77 11.06 2.33 -2.68
N ASN A 78 10.61 3.42 -3.30
CA ASN A 78 9.23 3.87 -3.11
C ASN A 78 8.29 3.07 -4.02
N THR A 79 7.67 2.03 -3.45
CA THR A 79 6.75 1.16 -4.18
C THR A 79 5.32 1.35 -3.70
N THR A 80 4.41 1.71 -4.59
CA THR A 80 2.98 1.73 -4.32
C THR A 80 2.35 0.43 -4.80
N ARG A 81 1.73 -0.30 -3.88
CA ARG A 81 1.00 -1.53 -4.20
C ARG A 81 -0.44 -1.21 -4.59
N PHE A 82 -0.83 -1.60 -5.80
CA PHE A 82 -2.21 -1.58 -6.25
C PHE A 82 -2.80 -2.97 -6.20
N LEU A 83 -4.06 -3.08 -5.75
CA LEU A 83 -4.84 -4.31 -5.77
C LEU A 83 -5.93 -4.19 -6.84
N LEU A 84 -5.96 -5.13 -7.79
CA LEU A 84 -7.06 -5.26 -8.71
C LEU A 84 -8.19 -6.02 -8.00
N MET A 85 -9.32 -5.35 -7.82
CA MET A 85 -10.46 -5.90 -7.07
C MET A 85 -11.62 -6.22 -8.01
N SER A 86 -12.33 -7.32 -7.72
CA SER A 86 -13.54 -7.74 -8.43
C SER A 86 -14.66 -8.03 -7.43
N ALA A 87 -15.90 -7.70 -7.80
CA ALA A 87 -17.09 -8.06 -7.01
C ALA A 87 -17.38 -9.57 -7.05
N THR A 88 -16.93 -10.25 -8.11
CA THR A 88 -17.07 -11.70 -8.25
C THR A 88 -15.75 -12.36 -7.83
N PRO A 89 -15.77 -13.31 -6.88
CA PRO A 89 -14.57 -14.04 -6.51
C PRO A 89 -13.95 -14.74 -7.72
N SER A 90 -12.64 -14.57 -7.87
CA SER A 90 -11.84 -15.28 -8.87
C SER A 90 -10.59 -15.77 -8.18
N VAL A 91 -10.51 -17.08 -7.95
CA VAL A 91 -9.33 -17.73 -7.40
C VAL A 91 -8.64 -18.47 -8.53
N PRO A 92 -7.47 -18.01 -9.02
CA PRO A 92 -6.73 -18.72 -10.04
C PRO A 92 -6.31 -20.10 -9.52
N ALA A 93 -6.16 -21.06 -10.42
CA ALA A 93 -5.59 -22.35 -10.05
C ALA A 93 -4.23 -22.16 -9.39
N GLY A 94 -3.95 -22.92 -8.33
CA GLY A 94 -2.67 -22.86 -7.62
C GLY A 94 -1.51 -23.22 -8.55
N GLY A 95 -0.36 -22.61 -8.31
CA GLY A 95 0.88 -22.83 -9.04
C GLY A 95 1.77 -21.59 -8.99
N GLY A 96 3.06 -21.77 -8.70
CA GLY A 96 3.99 -20.67 -8.48
C GLY A 96 3.79 -19.94 -7.13
N ASP A 97 4.39 -18.78 -7.00
CA ASP A 97 4.32 -17.98 -5.78
C ASP A 97 2.94 -17.30 -5.66
N MET A 98 2.17 -17.74 -4.69
CA MET A 98 0.83 -17.23 -4.41
C MET A 98 0.79 -16.42 -3.12
N ILE A 99 -0.11 -15.44 -3.09
CA ILE A 99 -0.45 -14.66 -1.89
C ILE A 99 -1.92 -14.88 -1.59
N THR A 100 -2.22 -15.19 -0.34
CA THR A 100 -3.59 -15.14 0.19
C THR A 100 -3.71 -13.96 1.15
N THR A 101 -4.69 -13.11 0.90
CA THR A 101 -5.02 -11.97 1.76
C THR A 101 -6.27 -12.29 2.56
N LEU A 102 -6.19 -12.06 3.87
CA LEU A 102 -7.31 -12.26 4.78
C LEU A 102 -7.45 -11.13 5.79
N VAL A 103 -8.67 -11.00 6.29
CA VAL A 103 -9.03 -10.10 7.39
C VAL A 103 -9.67 -10.95 8.47
N PHE A 104 -9.27 -10.75 9.72
CA PHE A 104 -9.81 -11.52 10.83
C PHE A 104 -9.89 -10.70 12.12
N GLN A 105 -10.75 -11.13 13.03
CA GLN A 105 -10.91 -10.54 14.36
C GLN A 105 -10.75 -11.61 15.43
N LEU A 106 -9.84 -11.36 16.38
CA LEU A 106 -9.53 -12.29 17.44
C LEU A 106 -10.47 -12.13 18.63
N ARG A 107 -10.71 -13.22 19.34
CA ARG A 107 -11.33 -13.16 20.65
C ARG A 107 -10.40 -12.46 21.64
N SER A 108 -10.97 -11.70 22.58
CA SER A 108 -10.21 -11.01 23.62
C SER A 108 -9.75 -11.99 24.71
N VAL A 109 -8.67 -12.71 24.40
CA VAL A 109 -8.01 -13.63 25.33
C VAL A 109 -6.51 -13.35 25.39
N PRO A 110 -5.81 -13.65 26.50
CA PRO A 110 -4.39 -13.43 26.62
C PRO A 110 -3.60 -14.11 25.50
N ALA A 111 -2.67 -13.35 24.87
CA ALA A 111 -1.81 -13.81 23.79
C ALA A 111 -2.57 -14.35 22.55
N ALA A 112 -3.79 -13.87 22.28
CA ALA A 112 -4.62 -14.34 21.16
C ALA A 112 -3.89 -14.25 19.82
N LEU A 113 -3.25 -13.12 19.52
CA LEU A 113 -2.50 -12.93 18.26
C LEU A 113 -1.34 -13.91 18.14
N TYR A 114 -0.55 -14.09 19.19
CA TYR A 114 0.56 -15.06 19.19
C TYR A 114 0.07 -16.48 18.89
N LYS A 115 -1.02 -16.90 19.54
CA LYS A 115 -1.61 -18.23 19.35
C LYS A 115 -2.18 -18.41 17.95
N ALA A 116 -2.87 -17.41 17.44
CA ALA A 116 -3.45 -17.42 16.09
C ALA A 116 -2.37 -17.49 15.00
N LEU A 117 -1.26 -16.76 15.17
CA LEU A 117 -0.13 -16.80 14.23
C LEU A 117 0.71 -18.08 14.35
N GLY A 118 0.62 -18.78 15.49
CA GLY A 118 1.31 -20.04 15.71
C GLY A 118 0.99 -21.10 14.65
N GLY A 119 -0.26 -21.20 14.22
CA GLY A 119 -0.70 -22.12 13.19
C GLY A 119 -0.01 -21.91 11.84
N PHE A 120 0.27 -20.68 11.46
CA PHE A 120 1.02 -20.37 10.23
C PHE A 120 2.49 -20.80 10.38
N ALA A 121 3.11 -20.50 11.51
CA ALA A 121 4.49 -20.87 11.78
C ALA A 121 4.71 -22.39 11.81
N THR A 122 3.82 -23.14 12.48
CA THR A 122 3.92 -24.61 12.59
C THR A 122 3.66 -25.33 11.27
N ASN A 123 2.85 -24.72 10.38
CA ASN A 123 2.57 -25.28 9.06
C ASN A 123 3.50 -24.70 7.96
N GLY A 124 4.53 -23.90 8.31
CA GLY A 124 5.51 -23.37 7.36
C GLY A 124 4.97 -22.32 6.40
N VAL A 125 3.86 -21.65 6.74
CA VAL A 125 3.26 -20.59 5.94
C VAL A 125 3.86 -19.24 6.33
N ASN A 126 4.56 -18.58 5.42
CA ASN A 126 5.21 -17.30 5.66
C ASN A 126 4.22 -16.13 5.61
N LEU A 127 4.32 -15.22 6.58
CA LEU A 127 3.58 -13.96 6.60
C LEU A 127 4.43 -12.86 5.94
N THR A 128 3.83 -12.12 5.01
CA THR A 128 4.50 -11.00 4.34
C THR A 128 3.94 -9.65 4.73
N LYS A 129 2.76 -9.61 5.35
CA LYS A 129 2.14 -8.39 5.86
C LYS A 129 1.22 -8.71 7.02
N LEU A 130 1.25 -7.87 8.05
CA LEU A 130 0.31 -7.89 9.17
C LEU A 130 0.06 -6.47 9.64
N GLU A 131 -1.19 -6.04 9.59
CA GLU A 131 -1.64 -4.73 10.06
C GLU A 131 -2.82 -4.89 11.01
N SER A 132 -2.97 -4.00 11.97
CA SER A 132 -4.11 -3.98 12.89
C SER A 132 -4.89 -2.68 12.77
N TYR A 133 -6.21 -2.78 12.87
CA TYR A 133 -7.14 -1.67 12.86
C TYR A 133 -8.07 -1.75 14.07
N ILE A 134 -8.36 -0.61 14.66
CA ILE A 134 -9.43 -0.50 15.66
C ILE A 134 -10.66 0.04 14.95
N ARG A 135 -11.74 -0.72 14.93
CA ARG A 135 -13.03 -0.24 14.39
C ARG A 135 -13.63 0.78 15.34
N THR A 136 -13.79 2.01 14.88
CA THR A 136 -14.51 3.05 15.62
C THR A 136 -15.99 2.67 15.79
N GLY A 137 -16.50 2.67 17.03
CA GLY A 137 -17.90 2.44 17.35
C GLY A 137 -18.30 1.01 17.74
N VAL A 138 -17.37 0.06 17.74
CA VAL A 138 -17.56 -1.29 18.31
C VAL A 138 -16.49 -1.51 19.37
N ALA A 139 -16.88 -2.00 20.56
CA ALA A 139 -15.99 -2.17 21.71
C ALA A 139 -14.63 -2.79 21.31
N GLU A 140 -13.61 -1.98 21.35
CA GLU A 140 -12.15 -2.23 21.41
C GLU A 140 -11.59 -3.56 20.84
N GLN A 141 -12.21 -4.13 19.79
CA GLN A 141 -11.69 -5.35 19.17
C GLN A 141 -10.85 -4.97 17.94
N ALA A 142 -9.56 -5.34 17.99
CA ALA A 142 -8.67 -5.16 16.86
C ALA A 142 -9.02 -6.13 15.73
N GLN A 143 -9.21 -5.59 14.54
CA GLN A 143 -9.28 -6.33 13.29
C GLN A 143 -7.88 -6.38 12.68
N PHE A 144 -7.49 -7.50 12.10
CA PHE A 144 -6.19 -7.71 11.49
C PHE A 144 -6.35 -7.94 9.99
N TYR A 145 -5.50 -7.28 9.22
CA TYR A 145 -5.29 -7.55 7.81
C TYR A 145 -3.98 -8.30 7.66
N MET A 146 -3.95 -9.40 6.93
CA MET A 146 -2.78 -10.26 6.80
C MET A 146 -2.62 -10.77 5.36
N ASP A 147 -1.37 -10.75 4.86
CA ASP A 147 -0.97 -11.44 3.64
C ASP A 147 -0.04 -12.60 3.98
N VAL A 148 -0.29 -13.75 3.40
CA VAL A 148 0.53 -14.96 3.55
C VAL A 148 0.97 -15.52 2.19
N GLN A 149 2.15 -16.13 2.16
CA GLN A 149 2.70 -16.78 0.96
C GLN A 149 2.19 -18.22 0.87
N ALA A 150 0.97 -18.39 0.41
CA ALA A 150 0.35 -19.68 0.15
C ALA A 150 -0.90 -19.49 -0.72
N HIS A 151 -1.31 -20.53 -1.45
CA HIS A 151 -2.64 -20.60 -2.05
C HIS A 151 -3.65 -21.04 -1.00
N ILE A 152 -4.89 -20.55 -1.08
CA ILE A 152 -5.92 -20.89 -0.08
C ILE A 152 -6.18 -22.39 0.01
N ASP A 153 -6.05 -23.13 -1.08
CA ASP A 153 -6.29 -24.57 -1.13
C ASP A 153 -5.05 -25.42 -0.77
N ASP A 154 -3.91 -24.81 -0.47
CA ASP A 154 -2.73 -25.54 -0.04
C ASP A 154 -3.00 -26.24 1.32
N PRO A 155 -2.63 -27.51 1.51
CA PRO A 155 -2.87 -28.23 2.77
C PRO A 155 -2.30 -27.50 3.98
N ALA A 156 -1.09 -26.93 3.88
CA ALA A 156 -0.46 -26.16 4.95
C ALA A 156 -1.28 -24.92 5.30
N MET A 157 -1.83 -24.24 4.30
CA MET A 157 -2.69 -23.07 4.48
C MET A 157 -4.02 -23.46 5.14
N GLN A 158 -4.64 -24.56 4.71
CA GLN A 158 -5.89 -25.05 5.29
C GLN A 158 -5.72 -25.39 6.79
N ASN A 159 -4.64 -26.06 7.17
CA ASN A 159 -4.33 -26.35 8.57
C ASN A 159 -4.14 -25.06 9.38
N ALA A 160 -3.36 -24.10 8.86
CA ALA A 160 -3.16 -22.82 9.51
C ALA A 160 -4.47 -22.03 9.67
N MET A 161 -5.36 -22.09 8.68
CA MET A 161 -6.69 -21.46 8.73
C MET A 161 -7.62 -22.11 9.75
N GLU A 162 -7.55 -23.42 9.96
CA GLU A 162 -8.32 -24.10 11.01
C GLU A 162 -7.89 -23.60 12.39
N GLU A 163 -6.58 -23.54 12.66
CA GLU A 163 -6.04 -22.99 13.90
C GLU A 163 -6.42 -21.51 14.09
N LEU A 164 -6.31 -20.69 13.04
CA LEU A 164 -6.71 -19.28 13.08
C LEU A 164 -8.19 -19.13 13.51
N ARG A 165 -9.10 -19.89 12.86
CA ARG A 165 -10.54 -19.84 13.15
C ARG A 165 -10.85 -20.19 14.60
N PHE A 166 -10.07 -21.07 15.22
CA PHE A 166 -10.25 -21.43 16.63
C PHE A 166 -10.05 -20.22 17.57
N TYR A 167 -9.13 -19.30 17.24
CA TYR A 167 -8.86 -18.11 18.06
C TYR A 167 -9.68 -16.88 17.64
N CYS A 168 -10.33 -16.93 16.52
CA CYS A 168 -11.16 -15.82 16.03
C CYS A 168 -12.56 -15.80 16.70
N SER A 169 -13.21 -14.66 16.64
CA SER A 169 -14.64 -14.54 16.89
C SER A 169 -15.41 -15.29 15.80
N LYS A 170 -16.62 -15.73 16.12
CA LYS A 170 -17.44 -16.50 15.18
C LYS A 170 -17.67 -15.69 13.90
N ASP A 171 -17.46 -16.34 12.75
CA ASP A 171 -17.66 -15.79 11.41
C ASP A 171 -16.82 -14.53 11.06
N GLU A 172 -15.77 -14.24 11.84
CA GLU A 172 -14.91 -13.07 11.69
C GLU A 172 -13.57 -13.38 10.97
N VAL A 173 -13.53 -14.39 10.11
CA VAL A 173 -12.40 -14.67 9.23
C VAL A 173 -12.86 -14.58 7.78
N HIS A 174 -12.36 -13.58 7.07
CA HIS A 174 -12.71 -13.31 5.69
C HIS A 174 -11.48 -13.45 4.79
N VAL A 175 -11.52 -14.38 3.84
CA VAL A 175 -10.52 -14.47 2.78
C VAL A 175 -10.90 -13.46 1.69
N LEU A 176 -10.07 -12.47 1.46
CA LEU A 176 -10.30 -11.44 0.45
C LEU A 176 -9.90 -11.94 -0.95
N GLY A 177 -8.96 -12.87 -1.03
CA GLY A 177 -8.55 -13.49 -2.29
C GLY A 177 -7.21 -14.22 -2.19
N SER A 178 -7.00 -15.14 -3.13
CA SER A 178 -5.73 -15.78 -3.43
C SER A 178 -5.31 -15.40 -4.84
N TYR A 179 -4.09 -14.89 -5.03
CA TYR A 179 -3.63 -14.35 -6.31
C TYR A 179 -2.11 -14.50 -6.46
N PRO A 180 -1.58 -14.49 -7.71
CA PRO A 180 -0.14 -14.58 -7.94
C PRO A 180 0.63 -13.44 -7.25
N ALA A 181 1.77 -13.76 -6.65
CA ALA A 181 2.67 -12.75 -6.11
C ALA A 181 3.24 -11.87 -7.24
N SER A 182 3.37 -10.56 -6.98
CA SER A 182 4.03 -9.68 -7.95
C SER A 182 5.52 -9.99 -8.02
N PRO A 183 6.13 -10.03 -9.24
CA PRO A 183 7.58 -10.18 -9.40
C PRO A 183 8.41 -9.12 -8.68
N SER A 184 7.83 -7.94 -8.40
CA SER A 184 8.49 -6.84 -7.67
C SER A 184 8.55 -7.04 -6.15
N ARG A 185 8.12 -8.20 -5.65
CA ARG A 185 8.16 -8.55 -4.22
C ARG A 185 9.42 -9.25 -3.76
N SER A 186 10.31 -9.58 -4.67
CA SER A 186 11.62 -10.21 -4.39
C SER A 186 12.64 -9.19 -3.90
#